data_0d7f293fbe1a233414f94e872f0044c9
#
_entry.id   0d7f293fbe1a233414f94e872f0044c9
#
_cell.length_a   1.000
_cell.length_b   1.000
_cell.length_c   1.000
_cell.angle_alpha   90.00
_cell.angle_beta   90.00
_cell.angle_gamma   90.00
#
_symmetry.space_group_name_H-M   'P 1'
#
loop_
_entity.id
_entity.type
_entity.pdbx_description
1 polymer ?
#
loop_
_entity_poly.entity_id
_entity_poly.type
_entity_poly.pdbx_seq_one_letter_code
_entity_poly.pdbx_strand_id
1 'polypeptide(L)'
;DLSCAVAMKVLEILRDEKLVERAAQMGTVLRDRLDEEFREHPNVEDIRGRGLLQGLGLVADRDTGEPFPRSAAFADNVASAALEDGAWVYPSGSGVFDDAIMFGPPFVVDEDHIDQMVTIARRAIDVTAANLT
;
A
#
# COMPACT_ATOMS: atom_id res chain seq x y z
N ASP A 1 10.66 28.65 -20.18
CA ASP A 1 11.38 27.59 -19.48
C ASP A 1 10.63 26.28 -19.62
N LEU A 2 11.33 25.22 -20.04
CA LEU A 2 10.74 23.90 -20.32
C LEU A 2 10.03 23.31 -19.09
N SER A 3 10.63 23.44 -17.91
CA SER A 3 10.07 22.92 -16.66
C SER A 3 8.71 23.58 -16.32
N CYS A 4 8.56 24.87 -16.53
CA CYS A 4 7.29 25.56 -16.34
C CYS A 4 6.23 25.11 -17.35
N ALA A 5 6.61 24.88 -18.60
CA ALA A 5 5.69 24.38 -19.62
C ALA A 5 5.19 22.96 -19.29
N VAL A 6 6.08 22.08 -18.83
CA VAL A 6 5.71 20.73 -18.38
C VAL A 6 4.78 20.78 -17.16
N ALA A 7 5.09 21.60 -16.15
CA ALA A 7 4.26 21.76 -14.97
C ALA A 7 2.85 22.26 -15.32
N MET A 8 2.76 23.26 -16.19
CA MET A 8 1.46 23.77 -16.68
C MET A 8 0.67 22.66 -17.39
N LYS A 9 1.32 21.86 -18.23
CA LYS A 9 0.65 20.76 -18.94
C LYS A 9 0.14 19.68 -17.99
N VAL A 10 0.90 19.35 -16.96
CA VAL A 10 0.45 18.40 -15.93
C VAL A 10 -0.79 18.92 -15.21
N LEU A 11 -0.82 20.21 -14.83
CA LEU A 11 -2.00 20.80 -14.18
C LEU A 11 -3.22 20.82 -15.10
N GLU A 12 -3.05 21.08 -16.40
CA GLU A 12 -4.12 20.98 -17.38
C GLU A 12 -4.70 19.55 -17.45
N ILE A 13 -3.84 18.54 -17.55
CA ILE A 13 -4.25 17.12 -17.59
C ILE A 13 -5.02 16.76 -16.31
N LEU A 14 -4.49 17.09 -15.13
CA LEU A 14 -5.16 16.84 -13.85
C LEU A 14 -6.57 17.43 -13.81
N ARG A 15 -6.73 18.63 -14.31
CA ARG A 15 -8.04 19.34 -14.37
C ARG A 15 -8.96 18.74 -15.42
N ASP A 16 -8.48 18.57 -16.64
CA ASP A 16 -9.31 18.24 -17.80
C ASP A 16 -9.77 16.77 -17.74
N GLU A 17 -8.94 15.89 -17.21
CA GLU A 17 -9.26 14.48 -16.98
C GLU A 17 -9.87 14.19 -15.60
N LYS A 18 -10.07 15.23 -14.77
CA LYS A 18 -10.65 15.13 -13.41
C LYS A 18 -9.95 14.10 -12.54
N LEU A 19 -8.61 14.09 -12.60
CA LEU A 19 -7.82 13.05 -11.95
C LEU A 19 -7.85 13.16 -10.41
N VAL A 20 -8.14 14.32 -9.84
CA VAL A 20 -8.31 14.49 -8.39
C VAL A 20 -9.59 13.78 -7.92
N GLU A 21 -10.69 13.95 -8.63
CA GLU A 21 -11.95 13.27 -8.35
C GLU A 21 -11.82 11.75 -8.56
N ARG A 22 -11.10 11.35 -9.63
CA ARG A 22 -10.80 9.95 -9.88
C ARG A 22 -9.97 9.33 -8.74
N ALA A 23 -8.96 10.04 -8.26
CA ALA A 23 -8.15 9.58 -7.11
C ALA A 23 -9.00 9.38 -5.85
N ALA A 24 -10.00 10.23 -5.61
CA ALA A 24 -10.93 10.06 -4.51
C ALA A 24 -11.81 8.82 -4.69
N GLN A 25 -12.35 8.59 -5.90
CA GLN A 25 -13.19 7.43 -6.21
C GLN A 25 -12.40 6.11 -6.10
N MET A 26 -11.27 6.02 -6.80
CA MET A 26 -10.42 4.82 -6.75
C MET A 26 -9.80 4.60 -5.37
N GLY A 27 -9.57 5.68 -4.63
CA GLY A 27 -9.14 5.61 -3.23
C GLY A 27 -10.18 4.96 -2.31
N THR A 28 -11.48 5.20 -2.57
CA THR A 28 -12.56 4.49 -1.86
C THR A 28 -12.54 3.00 -2.22
N VAL A 29 -12.45 2.67 -3.50
CA VAL A 29 -12.34 1.27 -3.95
C VAL A 29 -11.15 0.56 -3.30
N LEU A 30 -9.96 1.19 -3.34
CA LEU A 30 -8.77 0.64 -2.70
C LEU A 30 -8.99 0.42 -1.19
N ARG A 31 -9.57 1.39 -0.51
CA ARG A 31 -9.86 1.27 0.93
C ARG A 31 -10.80 0.12 1.22
N ASP A 32 -11.88 -0.01 0.47
CA ASP A 32 -12.87 -1.07 0.65
C ASP A 32 -12.23 -2.46 0.44
N ARG A 33 -11.38 -2.62 -0.59
CA ARG A 33 -10.65 -3.88 -0.83
C ARG A 33 -9.65 -4.20 0.28
N LEU A 34 -8.92 -3.19 0.77
CA LEU A 34 -8.01 -3.37 1.90
C LEU A 34 -8.77 -3.74 3.17
N ASP A 35 -9.88 -3.08 3.46
CA ASP A 35 -10.73 -3.41 4.61
C ASP A 35 -11.31 -4.83 4.51
N GLU A 36 -11.76 -5.26 3.34
CA GLU A 36 -12.29 -6.60 3.11
C GLU A 36 -11.23 -7.68 3.33
N GLU A 37 -10.02 -7.47 2.80
CA GLU A 37 -8.95 -8.47 2.81
C GLU A 37 -8.18 -8.51 4.13
N PHE A 38 -7.96 -7.36 4.79
CA PHE A 38 -7.02 -7.26 5.90
C PHE A 38 -7.64 -6.95 7.25
N ARG A 39 -8.93 -6.66 7.35
CA ARG A 39 -9.59 -6.32 8.63
C ARG A 39 -9.34 -7.35 9.73
N GLU A 40 -9.35 -8.63 9.39
CA GLU A 40 -9.16 -9.73 10.35
C GLU A 40 -7.80 -10.44 10.17
N HIS A 41 -6.88 -9.82 9.44
CA HIS A 41 -5.58 -10.42 9.18
C HIS A 41 -4.69 -10.39 10.44
N PRO A 42 -4.09 -11.53 10.86
CA PRO A 42 -3.35 -11.62 12.13
C PRO A 42 -2.10 -10.72 12.19
N ASN A 43 -1.54 -10.37 11.04
CA ASN A 43 -0.34 -9.54 10.95
C ASN A 43 -0.62 -8.11 10.46
N VAL A 44 -1.88 -7.65 10.43
CA VAL A 44 -2.25 -6.27 10.08
C VAL A 44 -3.00 -5.65 11.24
N GLU A 45 -2.42 -4.61 11.84
CA GLU A 45 -3.00 -3.90 12.97
C GLU A 45 -4.02 -2.86 12.53
N ASP A 46 -3.65 -2.03 11.55
CA ASP A 46 -4.50 -0.94 11.08
C ASP A 46 -4.38 -0.69 9.57
N ILE A 47 -5.38 -0.02 9.04
CA ILE A 47 -5.42 0.46 7.66
C ILE A 47 -5.61 1.97 7.70
N ARG A 48 -4.64 2.72 7.23
CA ARG A 48 -4.61 4.18 7.31
C ARG A 48 -4.31 4.82 5.97
N GLY A 49 -4.79 6.04 5.76
CA GLY A 49 -4.51 6.81 4.55
C GLY A 49 -5.72 7.55 4.02
N ARG A 50 -5.52 8.20 2.86
CA ARG A 50 -6.55 8.96 2.16
C ARG A 50 -6.35 8.88 0.65
N GLY A 51 -7.46 8.78 -0.09
CA GLY A 51 -7.41 8.62 -1.53
C GLY A 51 -6.58 7.40 -1.93
N LEU A 52 -5.74 7.55 -2.92
CA LEU A 52 -4.86 6.48 -3.40
C LEU A 52 -3.63 6.23 -2.52
N LEU A 53 -3.37 7.08 -1.52
CA LEU A 53 -2.27 6.87 -0.58
C LEU A 53 -2.81 6.14 0.65
N GLN A 54 -2.63 4.82 0.71
CA GLN A 54 -3.09 3.94 1.77
C GLN A 54 -1.92 3.14 2.34
N GLY A 55 -1.98 2.79 3.61
CA GLY A 55 -0.96 2.01 4.30
C GLY A 55 -1.56 0.93 5.18
N LEU A 56 -0.82 -0.16 5.34
CA LEU A 56 -1.09 -1.24 6.28
C LEU A 56 -0.03 -1.20 7.38
N GLY A 57 -0.43 -1.03 8.62
CA GLY A 57 0.41 -1.24 9.79
C GLY A 57 0.60 -2.75 10.02
N LEU A 58 1.85 -3.19 10.17
CA LEU A 58 2.21 -4.61 10.25
C LEU A 58 2.72 -4.95 11.64
N VAL A 59 2.21 -6.05 12.20
CA VAL A 59 2.54 -6.53 13.54
C VAL A 59 2.75 -8.04 13.56
N ALA A 60 3.54 -8.51 14.50
CA ALA A 60 3.73 -9.95 14.70
C ALA A 60 2.46 -10.61 15.28
N ASP A 61 1.76 -9.90 16.14
CA ASP A 61 0.52 -10.36 16.77
C ASP A 61 -0.45 -9.17 16.88
N ARG A 62 -1.58 -9.28 16.19
CA ARG A 62 -2.62 -8.26 16.16
C ARG A 62 -3.33 -8.06 17.49
N ASP A 63 -3.54 -9.13 18.25
CA ASP A 63 -4.32 -9.09 19.49
C ASP A 63 -3.56 -8.34 20.59
N THR A 64 -2.24 -8.46 20.58
CA THR A 64 -1.36 -7.80 21.55
C THR A 64 -0.71 -6.52 21.02
N GLY A 65 -0.72 -6.29 19.69
CA GLY A 65 0.02 -5.21 19.04
C GLY A 65 1.54 -5.43 19.07
N GLU A 66 2.00 -6.68 19.25
CA GLU A 66 3.44 -6.97 19.32
C GLU A 66 4.11 -6.72 17.96
N PRO A 67 5.14 -5.87 17.90
CA PRO A 67 5.83 -5.58 16.65
C PRO A 67 6.73 -6.75 16.24
N PHE A 68 7.01 -6.87 14.94
CA PHE A 68 8.08 -7.76 14.47
C PHE A 68 9.45 -7.31 15.00
N PRO A 69 10.37 -8.24 15.30
CA PRO A 69 11.72 -7.88 15.67
C PRO A 69 12.42 -7.16 14.50
N ARG A 70 13.15 -6.09 14.78
CA ARG A 70 13.86 -5.30 13.74
C ARG A 70 14.73 -6.14 12.82
N SER A 71 15.35 -7.20 13.36
CA SER A 71 16.18 -8.12 12.59
C SER A 71 15.41 -8.87 11.50
N ALA A 72 14.08 -8.92 11.60
CA ALA A 72 13.23 -9.54 10.60
C ALA A 72 13.11 -8.69 9.32
N ALA A 73 13.33 -7.36 9.41
CA ALA A 73 13.13 -6.43 8.29
C ALA A 73 11.81 -6.71 7.55
N PHE A 74 10.72 -6.88 8.32
CA PHE A 74 9.49 -7.50 7.83
C PHE A 74 8.89 -6.71 6.67
N ALA A 75 8.73 -5.39 6.81
CA ALA A 75 8.18 -4.55 5.75
C ALA A 75 9.03 -4.56 4.46
N ASP A 76 10.36 -4.58 4.59
CA ASP A 76 11.27 -4.66 3.44
C ASP A 76 11.13 -6.00 2.70
N ASN A 77 11.02 -7.09 3.46
CA ASN A 77 10.83 -8.44 2.90
C ASN A 77 9.46 -8.58 2.23
N VAL A 78 8.40 -8.04 2.83
CA VAL A 78 7.07 -7.97 2.20
C VAL A 78 7.12 -7.18 0.90
N ALA A 79 7.77 -6.02 0.89
CA ALA A 79 7.90 -5.20 -0.33
C ALA A 79 8.69 -5.93 -1.42
N SER A 80 9.74 -6.67 -1.05
CA SER A 80 10.53 -7.49 -1.97
C SER A 80 9.70 -8.63 -2.56
N ALA A 81 8.97 -9.36 -1.75
CA ALA A 81 8.09 -10.44 -2.19
C ALA A 81 6.96 -9.92 -3.11
N ALA A 82 6.35 -8.78 -2.77
CA ALA A 82 5.35 -8.16 -3.60
C ALA A 82 5.91 -7.73 -4.98
N LEU A 83 7.14 -7.21 -5.00
CA LEU A 83 7.80 -6.81 -6.24
C LEU A 83 8.09 -8.02 -7.15
N GLU A 84 8.50 -9.15 -6.59
CA GLU A 84 8.70 -10.40 -7.34
C GLU A 84 7.40 -10.87 -8.01
N ASP A 85 6.26 -10.67 -7.37
CA ASP A 85 4.93 -10.99 -7.91
C ASP A 85 4.33 -9.86 -8.79
N GLY A 86 5.07 -8.76 -9.01
CA GLY A 86 4.71 -7.70 -9.95
C GLY A 86 4.01 -6.48 -9.36
N ALA A 87 3.92 -6.35 -8.03
CA ALA A 87 3.37 -5.17 -7.36
C ALA A 87 4.45 -4.44 -6.56
N TRP A 88 4.60 -3.14 -6.81
CA TRP A 88 5.48 -2.32 -5.99
C TRP A 88 4.70 -1.65 -4.88
N VAL A 89 4.97 -2.06 -3.65
CA VAL A 89 4.55 -1.37 -2.42
C VAL A 89 5.78 -0.76 -1.75
N TYR A 90 5.61 0.36 -1.07
CA TYR A 90 6.71 1.04 -0.41
C TYR A 90 6.79 0.59 1.06
N PRO A 91 7.94 0.00 1.50
CA PRO A 91 8.14 -0.28 2.91
C PRO A 91 8.25 1.04 3.66
N SER A 92 7.45 1.21 4.70
CA SER A 92 7.40 2.42 5.51
C SER A 92 7.40 2.08 7.00
N GLY A 93 7.54 3.10 7.81
CA GLY A 93 7.66 2.95 9.24
C GLY A 93 9.03 3.39 9.74
N SER A 94 9.13 3.65 11.04
CA SER A 94 10.39 4.08 11.67
C SER A 94 11.35 2.91 11.93
N GLY A 95 10.89 1.68 11.71
CA GLY A 95 11.65 0.47 11.99
C GLY A 95 11.98 0.26 13.47
N VAL A 96 11.48 1.10 14.36
CA VAL A 96 11.67 1.02 15.81
C VAL A 96 10.37 0.61 16.49
N PHE A 97 9.26 1.15 16.02
CA PHE A 97 7.95 0.97 16.63
C PHE A 97 6.84 0.63 15.64
N ASP A 98 7.13 0.65 14.35
CA ASP A 98 6.09 0.59 13.33
C ASP A 98 6.67 0.01 12.02
N ASP A 99 6.25 -1.18 11.66
CA ASP A 99 6.45 -1.74 10.34
C ASP A 99 5.20 -1.47 9.52
N ALA A 100 5.36 -0.98 8.30
CA ALA A 100 4.22 -0.72 7.43
C ALA A 100 4.59 -0.89 5.96
N ILE A 101 3.59 -1.16 5.13
CA ILE A 101 3.69 -1.01 3.68
C ILE A 101 2.69 0.02 3.20
N MET A 102 3.07 0.76 2.17
CA MET A 102 2.28 1.85 1.62
C MET A 102 1.99 1.62 0.15
N PHE A 103 0.74 1.83 -0.24
CA PHE A 103 0.25 1.83 -1.61
C PHE A 103 0.18 3.27 -2.10
N GLY A 104 0.59 3.50 -3.33
CA GLY A 104 0.51 4.79 -4.01
C GLY A 104 0.39 4.59 -5.51
N PRO A 105 -0.68 3.93 -6.00
CA PRO A 105 -0.84 3.71 -7.43
C PRO A 105 -1.05 5.03 -8.19
N PRO A 106 -0.73 5.07 -9.48
CA PRO A 106 -0.95 6.26 -10.30
C PRO A 106 -2.44 6.58 -10.46
N PHE A 107 -2.78 7.83 -10.79
CA PHE A 107 -4.18 8.28 -10.96
C PHE A 107 -4.97 7.53 -12.04
N VAL A 108 -4.28 6.86 -12.95
CA VAL A 108 -4.89 6.06 -14.03
C VAL A 108 -5.20 4.61 -13.62
N VAL A 109 -4.95 4.24 -12.36
CA VAL A 109 -5.29 2.92 -11.82
C VAL A 109 -6.78 2.62 -12.02
N ASP A 110 -7.10 1.36 -12.26
CA ASP A 110 -8.47 0.83 -12.31
C ASP A 110 -8.72 -0.24 -11.23
N GLU A 111 -9.92 -0.77 -11.17
CA GLU A 111 -10.31 -1.75 -10.16
C GLU A 111 -9.55 -3.07 -10.31
N ASP A 112 -9.29 -3.52 -11.53
CA ASP A 112 -8.55 -4.77 -11.78
C ASP A 112 -7.12 -4.66 -11.26
N HIS A 113 -6.47 -3.51 -11.45
CA HIS A 113 -5.14 -3.26 -10.89
C HIS A 113 -5.16 -3.20 -9.36
N ILE A 114 -6.20 -2.62 -8.77
CA ILE A 114 -6.38 -2.58 -7.30
C ILE A 114 -6.54 -3.99 -6.76
N ASP A 115 -7.40 -4.82 -7.37
CA ASP A 115 -7.63 -6.20 -6.95
C ASP A 115 -6.35 -7.04 -7.04
N GLN A 116 -5.57 -6.90 -8.12
CA GLN A 116 -4.27 -7.56 -8.26
C GLN A 116 -3.28 -7.12 -7.18
N MET A 117 -3.17 -5.82 -6.96
CA MET A 117 -2.25 -5.24 -5.99
C MET A 117 -2.56 -5.69 -4.56
N VAL A 118 -3.83 -5.72 -4.17
CA VAL A 118 -4.29 -6.19 -2.86
C VAL A 118 -4.02 -7.69 -2.69
N THR A 119 -4.32 -8.49 -3.71
CA THR A 119 -4.06 -9.94 -3.71
C THR A 119 -2.57 -10.25 -3.55
N ILE A 120 -1.70 -9.54 -4.29
CA ILE A 120 -0.25 -9.70 -4.20
C ILE A 120 0.25 -9.29 -2.81
N ALA A 121 -0.21 -8.16 -2.27
CA ALA A 121 0.17 -7.71 -0.94
C ALA A 121 -0.22 -8.72 0.13
N ARG A 122 -1.42 -9.31 0.06
CA ARG A 122 -1.86 -10.38 0.97
C ARG A 122 -0.91 -11.55 0.95
N ARG A 123 -0.62 -12.07 -0.24
CA ARG A 123 0.30 -13.20 -0.40
C ARG A 123 1.71 -12.87 0.11
N ALA A 124 2.21 -11.67 -0.19
CA ALA A 124 3.53 -11.24 0.25
C ALA A 124 3.64 -11.19 1.79
N ILE A 125 2.61 -10.71 2.48
CA ILE A 125 2.56 -10.70 3.95
C ILE A 125 2.53 -12.14 4.48
N ASP A 126 1.66 -13.01 3.95
CA ASP A 126 1.51 -14.39 4.39
C ASP A 126 2.81 -15.20 4.23
N VAL A 127 3.47 -15.09 3.06
CA VAL A 127 4.73 -15.80 2.78
C VAL A 127 5.86 -15.29 3.68
N THR A 128 5.94 -13.98 3.87
CA THR A 128 6.98 -13.39 4.73
C THR A 128 6.78 -13.79 6.18
N ALA A 129 5.56 -13.80 6.69
CA ALA A 129 5.25 -14.23 8.05
C ALA A 129 5.58 -15.73 8.27
N ALA A 130 5.23 -16.57 7.29
CA ALA A 130 5.53 -18.02 7.36
C ALA A 130 7.04 -18.31 7.38
N ASN A 131 7.87 -17.47 6.78
CA ASN A 131 9.33 -17.65 6.78
C ASN A 131 10.01 -17.22 8.08
N LEU A 132 9.28 -16.58 9.01
CA LEU A 132 9.80 -16.20 10.33
C LEU A 132 9.54 -17.27 11.42
N THR A 133 8.69 -18.23 11.15
CA THR A 133 8.37 -19.37 12.03
C THR A 133 9.24 -20.57 11.70
#